data_3b20cb659b32b4b22c6e1458ae5d3bfa
#
_entry.id   3b20cb659b32b4b22c6e1458ae5d3bfa
#
_cell.length_a   1.000
_cell.length_b   1.000
_cell.length_c   1.000
_cell.angle_alpha   90.00
_cell.angle_beta   90.00
_cell.angle_gamma   90.00
#
_symmetry.space_group_name_H-M   'P 1'
#
loop_
_entity.id
_entity.type
_entity.pdbx_description
1 polymer ?
#
loop_
_entity_poly.entity_id
_entity_poly.type
_entity_poly.pdbx_seq_one_letter_code
_entity_poly.pdbx_strand_id
1 'polypeptide(L)'
;TARSSLLNTETFRNLLGNALENSTKSVIILSAYVKTVGVNWLKEKISDKKINCTIVARWNNGDLAQGSSDLECYHLAKKNSWSFKVLQDLHAKVMLVDNDILFIGSPNLTGRGMSLVPVSNEELGIKVKALDEDLKIINQLVDDAIMVDDKIIKELEEWQKNLPKIKKPKIPEFPEIVNDSFKEKFNKLWVNNFPWCNVEYLINNSDKKEDNIIHDLDLFGLTNIKKDDLEKELKESFLQSKIFNWLIRKLEAEDNKEIYFGRLSSIIHDGLVDDPKPYRQDVKLLQA
;
A
#
# COMPACT_ATOMS: atom_id res chain seq x y z
N THR A 1 5.73 -22.52 -26.65
CA THR A 1 5.52 -22.26 -25.21
C THR A 1 5.99 -20.85 -24.91
N ALA A 2 5.04 -19.91 -24.68
CA ALA A 2 5.39 -18.56 -24.25
C ALA A 2 6.13 -18.66 -22.90
N ARG A 3 7.37 -18.19 -22.85
CA ARG A 3 8.12 -18.07 -21.60
C ARG A 3 7.41 -17.04 -20.72
N SER A 4 6.94 -17.42 -19.54
CA SER A 4 6.56 -16.47 -18.51
C SER A 4 7.80 -15.68 -18.12
N SER A 5 7.76 -14.36 -18.23
CA SER A 5 8.81 -13.49 -17.72
C SER A 5 8.45 -13.03 -16.31
N LEU A 6 9.46 -12.82 -15.46
CA LEU A 6 9.27 -12.19 -14.18
C LEU A 6 8.74 -10.76 -14.38
N LEU A 7 7.79 -10.38 -13.55
CA LEU A 7 7.19 -9.07 -13.51
C LEU A 7 7.64 -8.37 -12.21
N ASN A 8 8.16 -7.15 -12.33
CA ASN A 8 8.38 -6.29 -11.17
C ASN A 8 7.03 -5.72 -10.67
N THR A 9 7.03 -5.03 -9.54
CA THR A 9 5.83 -4.51 -8.88
C THR A 9 4.94 -3.71 -9.83
N GLU A 10 5.52 -2.78 -10.58
CA GLU A 10 4.78 -1.89 -11.46
C GLU A 10 4.16 -2.66 -12.65
N THR A 11 4.96 -3.47 -13.32
CA THR A 11 4.49 -4.28 -14.46
C THR A 11 3.42 -5.28 -14.02
N PHE A 12 3.59 -5.91 -12.83
CA PHE A 12 2.59 -6.80 -12.25
C PHE A 12 1.26 -6.07 -12.02
N ARG A 13 1.29 -4.91 -11.33
CA ARG A 13 0.10 -4.09 -11.07
C ARG A 13 -0.59 -3.66 -12.37
N ASN A 14 0.18 -3.17 -13.36
CA ASN A 14 -0.39 -2.67 -14.62
C ASN A 14 -1.04 -3.80 -15.43
N LEU A 15 -0.39 -4.94 -15.55
CA LEU A 15 -0.95 -6.09 -16.26
C LEU A 15 -2.17 -6.69 -15.54
N LEU A 16 -2.14 -6.73 -14.21
CA LEU A 16 -3.30 -7.15 -13.41
C LEU A 16 -4.44 -6.14 -13.56
N GLY A 17 -4.16 -4.84 -13.47
CA GLY A 17 -5.15 -3.79 -13.67
C GLY A 17 -5.86 -3.92 -15.02
N ASN A 18 -5.10 -4.10 -16.09
CA ASN A 18 -5.65 -4.33 -17.43
C ASN A 18 -6.49 -5.61 -17.51
N ALA A 19 -6.08 -6.69 -16.86
CA ALA A 19 -6.86 -7.93 -16.82
C ALA A 19 -8.19 -7.74 -16.07
N LEU A 20 -8.17 -7.02 -14.95
CA LEU A 20 -9.37 -6.68 -14.16
C LEU A 20 -10.33 -5.78 -14.95
N GLU A 21 -9.81 -4.76 -15.62
CA GLU A 21 -10.61 -3.87 -16.49
C GLU A 21 -11.29 -4.62 -17.65
N ASN A 22 -10.70 -5.69 -18.12
CA ASN A 22 -11.25 -6.53 -19.18
C ASN A 22 -11.97 -7.79 -18.67
N SER A 23 -12.08 -7.98 -17.36
CA SER A 23 -12.77 -9.13 -16.78
C SER A 23 -14.26 -9.10 -17.08
N THR A 24 -14.86 -10.28 -17.27
CA THR A 24 -16.26 -10.44 -17.69
C THR A 24 -17.07 -11.41 -16.83
N LYS A 25 -16.42 -12.27 -16.03
CA LYS A 25 -17.08 -13.36 -15.30
C LYS A 25 -16.78 -13.31 -13.80
N SER A 26 -15.52 -13.49 -13.44
CA SER A 26 -15.14 -13.69 -12.05
C SER A 26 -13.73 -13.20 -11.74
N VAL A 27 -13.55 -12.79 -10.49
CA VAL A 27 -12.24 -12.44 -9.93
C VAL A 27 -12.11 -13.13 -8.58
N ILE A 28 -11.02 -13.87 -8.38
CA ILE A 28 -10.67 -14.49 -7.10
C ILE A 28 -9.32 -13.89 -6.66
N ILE A 29 -9.31 -13.33 -5.46
CA ILE A 29 -8.09 -12.79 -4.82
C ILE A 29 -7.80 -13.62 -3.57
N LEU A 30 -6.67 -14.28 -3.53
CA LEU A 30 -6.11 -14.88 -2.33
C LEU A 30 -4.94 -14.00 -1.88
N SER A 31 -5.04 -13.38 -0.72
CA SER A 31 -3.97 -12.48 -0.24
C SER A 31 -3.85 -12.58 1.28
N ALA A 32 -2.66 -12.88 1.78
CA ALA A 32 -2.43 -12.93 3.22
C ALA A 32 -2.82 -11.61 3.90
N TYR A 33 -2.41 -10.48 3.34
CA TYR A 33 -2.76 -9.16 3.85
C TYR A 33 -3.64 -8.41 2.85
N VAL A 34 -4.72 -7.85 3.36
CA VAL A 34 -5.68 -7.06 2.56
C VAL A 34 -5.93 -5.73 3.26
N LYS A 35 -5.69 -4.64 2.56
CA LYS A 35 -5.88 -3.27 3.05
C LYS A 35 -6.92 -2.53 2.22
N THR A 36 -7.58 -1.55 2.83
CA THR A 36 -8.62 -0.72 2.18
C THR A 36 -8.14 -0.10 0.88
N VAL A 37 -6.91 0.38 0.83
CA VAL A 37 -6.29 0.94 -0.39
C VAL A 37 -6.29 -0.08 -1.54
N GLY A 38 -5.89 -1.33 -1.26
CA GLY A 38 -5.90 -2.40 -2.25
C GLY A 38 -7.31 -2.75 -2.73
N VAL A 39 -8.29 -2.82 -1.82
CA VAL A 39 -9.70 -3.10 -2.16
C VAL A 39 -10.33 -1.97 -2.98
N ASN A 40 -10.03 -0.71 -2.65
CA ASN A 40 -10.49 0.43 -3.42
C ASN A 40 -9.90 0.44 -4.84
N TRP A 41 -8.61 0.18 -5.00
CA TRP A 41 -7.99 0.01 -6.30
C TRP A 41 -8.64 -1.13 -7.10
N LEU A 42 -8.89 -2.29 -6.47
CA LEU A 42 -9.61 -3.40 -7.10
C LEU A 42 -11.00 -2.97 -7.59
N LYS A 43 -11.74 -2.23 -6.75
CA LYS A 43 -13.05 -1.67 -7.10
C LYS A 43 -12.97 -0.76 -8.32
N GLU A 44 -12.01 0.15 -8.37
CA GLU A 44 -11.83 1.06 -9.52
C GLU A 44 -11.60 0.27 -10.81
N LYS A 45 -10.81 -0.80 -10.75
CA LYS A 45 -10.49 -1.65 -11.91
C LYS A 45 -11.66 -2.51 -12.39
N ILE A 46 -12.56 -2.90 -11.46
CA ILE A 46 -13.75 -3.74 -11.80
C ILE A 46 -15.02 -2.88 -11.92
N SER A 47 -14.93 -1.53 -11.74
CA SER A 47 -16.09 -0.64 -11.61
C SER A 47 -17.20 -0.91 -12.65
N ASP A 48 -18.45 -0.82 -12.18
CA ASP A 48 -19.71 -0.94 -12.96
C ASP A 48 -19.98 -2.31 -13.61
N LYS A 49 -19.20 -3.32 -13.32
CA LYS A 49 -19.38 -4.66 -13.84
C LYS A 49 -20.06 -5.58 -12.83
N LYS A 50 -21.02 -6.38 -13.29
CA LYS A 50 -21.59 -7.48 -12.50
C LYS A 50 -20.64 -8.68 -12.53
N ILE A 51 -19.54 -8.59 -11.80
CA ILE A 51 -18.52 -9.63 -11.72
C ILE A 51 -18.62 -10.31 -10.36
N ASN A 52 -18.55 -11.63 -10.36
CA ASN A 52 -18.41 -12.41 -9.12
C ASN A 52 -17.00 -12.23 -8.57
N CYS A 53 -16.84 -11.37 -7.57
CA CYS A 53 -15.55 -11.16 -6.92
C CYS A 53 -15.53 -11.84 -5.55
N THR A 54 -14.49 -12.64 -5.30
CA THR A 54 -14.24 -13.28 -4.02
C THR A 54 -12.86 -12.88 -3.52
N ILE A 55 -12.80 -12.33 -2.32
CA ILE A 55 -11.55 -12.02 -1.62
C ILE A 55 -11.39 -12.99 -0.46
N VAL A 56 -10.26 -13.67 -0.40
CA VAL A 56 -9.86 -14.52 0.74
C VAL A 56 -8.65 -13.88 1.39
N ALA A 57 -8.80 -13.49 2.65
CA ALA A 57 -7.76 -12.86 3.46
C ALA A 57 -7.32 -13.76 4.61
N ARG A 58 -6.13 -13.49 5.15
CA ARG A 58 -5.70 -14.04 6.43
C ARG A 58 -6.03 -13.04 7.53
N TRP A 59 -6.99 -13.42 8.39
CA TRP A 59 -7.30 -12.65 9.58
C TRP A 59 -7.00 -13.48 10.81
N ASN A 60 -5.79 -13.37 11.30
CA ASN A 60 -5.46 -13.84 12.63
C ASN A 60 -5.35 -12.65 13.60
N ASN A 61 -5.36 -12.95 14.89
CA ASN A 61 -5.33 -11.92 15.93
C ASN A 61 -4.10 -11.01 15.86
N GLY A 62 -2.93 -11.58 15.54
CA GLY A 62 -1.69 -10.82 15.41
C GLY A 62 -1.71 -9.84 14.25
N ASP A 63 -2.17 -10.28 13.07
CA ASP A 63 -2.24 -9.45 11.87
C ASP A 63 -3.23 -8.28 12.04
N LEU A 64 -4.40 -8.55 12.64
CA LEU A 64 -5.41 -7.52 12.90
C LEU A 64 -4.96 -6.54 13.99
N ALA A 65 -4.33 -7.03 15.07
CA ALA A 65 -3.82 -6.17 16.13
C ALA A 65 -2.67 -5.26 15.67
N GLN A 66 -1.84 -5.72 14.73
CA GLN A 66 -0.72 -4.97 14.17
C GLN A 66 -1.14 -4.07 12.98
N GLY A 67 -2.38 -4.20 12.51
CA GLY A 67 -2.87 -3.46 11.36
C GLY A 67 -2.30 -3.95 10.02
N SER A 68 -1.91 -5.23 9.91
CA SER A 68 -1.46 -5.83 8.63
C SER A 68 -2.61 -6.05 7.66
N SER A 69 -3.84 -6.14 8.15
CA SER A 69 -5.09 -6.19 7.41
C SER A 69 -6.13 -5.29 8.05
N ASP A 70 -7.09 -4.80 7.26
CA ASP A 70 -8.16 -3.91 7.71
C ASP A 70 -9.50 -4.65 7.76
N LEU A 71 -10.24 -4.54 8.86
CA LEU A 71 -11.60 -5.07 8.97
C LEU A 71 -12.57 -4.36 8.00
N GLU A 72 -12.32 -3.08 7.71
CA GLU A 72 -13.10 -2.28 6.76
C GLU A 72 -13.16 -2.89 5.35
N CYS A 73 -12.21 -3.75 4.99
CA CYS A 73 -12.22 -4.48 3.71
C CYS A 73 -13.47 -5.33 3.52
N TYR A 74 -14.05 -5.86 4.61
CA TYR A 74 -15.34 -6.56 4.56
C TYR A 74 -16.47 -5.63 4.13
N HIS A 75 -16.57 -4.45 4.72
CA HIS A 75 -17.64 -3.50 4.40
C HIS A 75 -17.54 -3.01 2.95
N LEU A 76 -16.32 -2.77 2.47
CA LEU A 76 -16.07 -2.42 1.07
C LEU A 76 -16.48 -3.57 0.13
N ALA A 77 -16.11 -4.80 0.45
CA ALA A 77 -16.51 -5.96 -0.35
C ALA A 77 -18.04 -6.12 -0.37
N LYS A 78 -18.69 -6.07 0.79
CA LYS A 78 -20.14 -6.18 0.92
C LYS A 78 -20.88 -5.08 0.15
N LYS A 79 -20.41 -3.83 0.21
CA LYS A 79 -20.98 -2.70 -0.54
C LYS A 79 -20.94 -2.92 -2.05
N ASN A 80 -19.97 -3.67 -2.55
CA ASN A 80 -19.82 -4.01 -3.96
C ASN A 80 -20.45 -5.37 -4.31
N SER A 81 -21.19 -6.00 -3.41
CA SER A 81 -21.77 -7.35 -3.58
C SER A 81 -20.73 -8.43 -3.83
N TRP A 82 -19.54 -8.28 -3.25
CA TRP A 82 -18.44 -9.23 -3.31
C TRP A 82 -18.43 -10.14 -2.09
N SER A 83 -17.92 -11.36 -2.25
CA SER A 83 -17.71 -12.30 -1.15
C SER A 83 -16.39 -11.99 -0.45
N PHE A 84 -16.43 -11.91 0.87
CA PHE A 84 -15.23 -11.79 1.69
C PHE A 84 -15.11 -12.99 2.62
N LYS A 85 -14.02 -13.72 2.51
CA LYS A 85 -13.76 -14.95 3.25
C LYS A 85 -12.43 -14.88 3.99
N VAL A 86 -12.26 -15.71 4.98
CA VAL A 86 -11.06 -15.77 5.81
C VAL A 86 -10.52 -17.20 5.88
N LEU A 87 -9.25 -17.35 5.61
CA LEU A 87 -8.49 -18.58 5.85
C LEU A 87 -7.26 -18.23 6.71
N GLN A 88 -7.26 -18.67 7.97
CA GLN A 88 -6.30 -18.20 8.99
C GLN A 88 -4.83 -18.51 8.66
N ASP A 89 -4.57 -19.59 7.97
CA ASP A 89 -3.20 -20.02 7.60
C ASP A 89 -2.80 -19.59 6.18
N LEU A 90 -3.65 -18.78 5.51
CA LEU A 90 -3.36 -18.33 4.15
C LEU A 90 -2.09 -17.48 4.10
N HIS A 91 -1.12 -17.87 3.29
CA HIS A 91 0.04 -17.05 2.96
C HIS A 91 0.25 -16.88 1.45
N ALA A 92 -0.70 -17.34 0.64
CA ALA A 92 -0.70 -17.16 -0.81
C ALA A 92 -0.96 -15.69 -1.21
N LYS A 93 -0.47 -15.32 -2.39
CA LYS A 93 -0.79 -14.10 -3.09
C LYS A 93 -1.07 -14.51 -4.53
N VAL A 94 -2.35 -14.73 -4.80
CA VAL A 94 -2.86 -15.26 -6.07
C VAL A 94 -4.05 -14.42 -6.51
N MET A 95 -4.07 -14.04 -7.78
CA MET A 95 -5.15 -13.28 -8.37
C MET A 95 -5.56 -13.96 -9.67
N LEU A 96 -6.76 -14.54 -9.68
CA LEU A 96 -7.32 -15.26 -10.80
C LEU A 96 -8.45 -14.44 -11.44
N VAL A 97 -8.34 -14.19 -12.74
CA VAL A 97 -9.32 -13.42 -13.53
C VAL A 97 -9.97 -14.35 -14.55
N ASP A 98 -11.30 -14.39 -14.55
CA ASP A 98 -12.16 -15.14 -15.48
C ASP A 98 -11.85 -16.63 -15.59
N ASN A 99 -11.25 -17.23 -14.58
CA ASN A 99 -10.74 -18.61 -14.57
C ASN A 99 -9.74 -18.92 -15.71
N ASP A 100 -9.09 -17.89 -16.24
CA ASP A 100 -8.17 -18.01 -17.38
C ASP A 100 -6.81 -17.37 -17.11
N ILE A 101 -6.80 -16.18 -16.54
CA ILE A 101 -5.56 -15.42 -16.30
C ILE A 101 -5.18 -15.51 -14.82
N LEU A 102 -4.01 -16.05 -14.56
CA LEU A 102 -3.49 -16.28 -13.22
C LEU A 102 -2.25 -15.42 -12.97
N PHE A 103 -2.30 -14.61 -11.91
CA PHE A 103 -1.17 -13.88 -11.38
C PHE A 103 -0.75 -14.50 -10.05
N ILE A 104 0.54 -14.81 -9.92
CA ILE A 104 1.12 -15.36 -8.70
C ILE A 104 2.40 -14.60 -8.38
N GLY A 105 2.63 -14.27 -7.13
CA GLY A 105 3.86 -13.59 -6.74
C GLY A 105 3.93 -13.24 -5.25
N SER A 106 4.75 -12.28 -4.95
CA SER A 106 4.88 -11.73 -3.61
C SER A 106 3.89 -10.60 -3.27
N PRO A 107 3.26 -9.87 -4.23
CA PRO A 107 2.39 -8.74 -3.92
C PRO A 107 1.14 -9.16 -3.14
N ASN A 108 0.94 -8.58 -1.95
CA ASN A 108 -0.35 -8.64 -1.27
C ASN A 108 -1.29 -7.55 -1.83
N LEU A 109 -2.61 -7.71 -1.62
CA LEU A 109 -3.61 -6.70 -1.96
C LEU A 109 -3.57 -5.54 -0.95
N THR A 110 -2.47 -4.80 -0.96
CA THR A 110 -2.18 -3.69 -0.05
C THR A 110 -1.59 -2.51 -0.82
N GLY A 111 -1.58 -1.34 -0.21
CA GLY A 111 -0.96 -0.15 -0.81
C GLY A 111 0.51 -0.38 -1.17
N ARG A 112 1.29 -0.95 -0.25
CA ARG A 112 2.73 -1.20 -0.46
C ARG A 112 2.99 -2.36 -1.43
N GLY A 113 2.22 -3.45 -1.33
CA GLY A 113 2.38 -4.63 -2.19
C GLY A 113 2.03 -4.37 -3.65
N MET A 114 1.03 -3.52 -3.88
CA MET A 114 0.56 -3.17 -5.23
C MET A 114 1.14 -1.84 -5.74
N SER A 115 2.10 -1.25 -5.04
CA SER A 115 2.67 0.07 -5.39
C SER A 115 1.61 1.15 -5.62
N LEU A 116 0.65 1.25 -4.68
CA LEU A 116 -0.43 2.23 -4.69
C LEU A 116 -0.15 3.39 -3.72
N VAL A 117 0.94 3.32 -3.00
CA VAL A 117 1.39 4.31 -2.02
C VAL A 117 2.87 4.63 -2.26
N PRO A 118 3.34 5.81 -1.81
CA PRO A 118 4.70 6.30 -2.10
C PRO A 118 5.83 5.38 -1.66
N VAL A 119 5.68 4.73 -0.50
CA VAL A 119 6.65 3.78 0.02
C VAL A 119 6.16 2.37 -0.29
N SER A 120 6.63 1.84 -1.41
CA SER A 120 6.23 0.53 -1.92
C SER A 120 7.29 -0.53 -1.65
N ASN A 121 6.84 -1.78 -1.65
CA ASN A 121 7.75 -2.91 -1.64
C ASN A 121 8.31 -3.17 -3.05
N GLU A 122 9.50 -3.77 -3.11
CA GLU A 122 9.98 -4.43 -4.31
C GLU A 122 9.38 -5.83 -4.34
N GLU A 123 8.47 -6.06 -5.27
CA GLU A 123 7.73 -7.31 -5.41
C GLU A 123 8.06 -7.98 -6.75
N LEU A 124 7.93 -9.28 -6.80
CA LEU A 124 8.08 -10.06 -8.03
C LEU A 124 6.88 -10.99 -8.21
N GLY A 125 6.49 -11.19 -9.45
CA GLY A 125 5.43 -12.13 -9.79
C GLY A 125 5.53 -12.62 -11.23
N ILE A 126 4.56 -13.45 -11.59
CA ILE A 126 4.38 -13.96 -12.96
C ILE A 126 2.91 -13.84 -13.34
N LYS A 127 2.65 -13.75 -14.64
CA LYS A 127 1.35 -13.91 -15.26
C LYS A 127 1.37 -15.16 -16.11
N VAL A 128 0.43 -16.07 -15.90
CA VAL A 128 0.30 -17.30 -16.67
C VAL A 128 -1.16 -17.55 -17.04
N LYS A 129 -1.40 -18.46 -17.97
CA LYS A 129 -2.72 -19.02 -18.20
C LYS A 129 -3.02 -20.03 -17.11
N ALA A 130 -4.20 -19.95 -16.49
CA ALA A 130 -4.64 -20.92 -15.50
C ALA A 130 -4.93 -22.28 -16.16
N LEU A 131 -4.50 -23.35 -15.52
CA LEU A 131 -4.82 -24.73 -15.89
C LEU A 131 -5.92 -25.28 -14.97
N ASP A 132 -6.56 -26.36 -15.38
CA ASP A 132 -7.64 -26.99 -14.60
C ASP A 132 -7.16 -27.41 -13.20
N GLU A 133 -5.92 -27.84 -13.07
CA GLU A 133 -5.29 -28.19 -11.78
C GLU A 133 -5.14 -26.95 -10.89
N ASP A 134 -4.74 -25.81 -11.45
CA ASP A 134 -4.65 -24.54 -10.70
C ASP A 134 -6.01 -24.12 -10.17
N LEU A 135 -7.04 -24.24 -11.03
CA LEU A 135 -8.44 -23.90 -10.65
C LEU A 135 -8.94 -24.78 -9.51
N LYS A 136 -8.62 -26.09 -9.52
CA LYS A 136 -8.98 -26.99 -8.42
C LYS A 136 -8.33 -26.58 -7.10
N ILE A 137 -7.03 -26.26 -7.11
CA ILE A 137 -6.31 -25.83 -5.91
C ILE A 137 -6.88 -24.51 -5.38
N ILE A 138 -7.09 -23.52 -6.26
CA ILE A 138 -7.62 -22.22 -5.87
C ILE A 138 -9.03 -22.34 -5.31
N ASN A 139 -9.91 -23.10 -5.98
CA ASN A 139 -11.27 -23.31 -5.52
C ASN A 139 -11.31 -24.05 -4.17
N GLN A 140 -10.45 -25.03 -3.96
CA GLN A 140 -10.34 -25.70 -2.67
C GLN A 140 -10.01 -24.71 -1.54
N LEU A 141 -9.04 -23.81 -1.74
CA LEU A 141 -8.71 -22.77 -0.76
C LEU A 141 -9.88 -21.79 -0.51
N VAL A 142 -10.65 -21.49 -1.54
CA VAL A 142 -11.88 -20.67 -1.42
C VAL A 142 -12.96 -21.42 -0.64
N ASP A 143 -13.13 -22.72 -0.87
CA ASP A 143 -14.13 -23.54 -0.18
C ASP A 143 -13.77 -23.78 1.28
N ASP A 144 -12.51 -23.96 1.60
CA ASP A 144 -11.99 -24.11 2.96
C ASP A 144 -12.07 -22.82 3.77
N ALA A 145 -12.18 -21.66 3.11
CA ALA A 145 -12.24 -20.36 3.75
C ALA A 145 -13.65 -20.06 4.32
N ILE A 146 -13.69 -19.53 5.53
CA ILE A 146 -14.91 -19.16 6.24
C ILE A 146 -15.48 -17.86 5.66
N MET A 147 -16.76 -17.85 5.27
CA MET A 147 -17.47 -16.65 4.88
C MET A 147 -17.60 -15.72 6.07
N VAL A 148 -17.19 -14.47 5.93
CA VAL A 148 -17.41 -13.43 6.94
C VAL A 148 -18.84 -12.89 6.77
N ASP A 149 -19.56 -12.79 7.88
CA ASP A 149 -20.90 -12.19 7.96
C ASP A 149 -20.90 -10.99 8.92
N ASP A 150 -22.06 -10.32 9.02
CA ASP A 150 -22.23 -9.15 9.87
C ASP A 150 -22.06 -9.45 11.38
N LYS A 151 -22.27 -10.68 11.79
CA LYS A 151 -22.08 -11.09 13.19
C LYS A 151 -20.59 -11.22 13.48
N ILE A 152 -19.85 -11.91 12.62
CA ILE A 152 -18.40 -12.11 12.76
C ILE A 152 -17.68 -10.75 12.75
N ILE A 153 -18.01 -9.88 11.80
CA ILE A 153 -17.33 -8.57 11.70
C ILE A 153 -17.59 -7.71 12.91
N LYS A 154 -18.81 -7.67 13.41
CA LYS A 154 -19.16 -6.90 14.61
C LYS A 154 -18.36 -7.33 15.84
N GLU A 155 -18.22 -8.63 16.06
CA GLU A 155 -17.42 -9.18 17.15
C GLU A 155 -15.93 -8.83 17.00
N LEU A 156 -15.40 -8.89 15.77
CA LEU A 156 -14.00 -8.52 15.47
C LEU A 156 -13.75 -7.03 15.67
N GLU A 157 -14.69 -6.17 15.26
CA GLU A 157 -14.58 -4.71 15.48
C GLU A 157 -14.64 -4.35 16.97
N GLU A 158 -15.50 -5.00 17.73
CA GLU A 158 -15.56 -4.81 19.17
C GLU A 158 -14.30 -5.31 19.86
N TRP A 159 -13.81 -6.50 19.48
CA TRP A 159 -12.53 -7.02 19.94
C TRP A 159 -11.38 -6.04 19.63
N GLN A 160 -11.30 -5.52 18.41
CA GLN A 160 -10.23 -4.59 18.00
C GLN A 160 -10.28 -3.26 18.78
N LYS A 161 -11.48 -2.72 19.05
CA LYS A 161 -11.66 -1.52 19.89
C LYS A 161 -11.20 -1.71 21.34
N ASN A 162 -11.32 -2.92 21.85
CA ASN A 162 -10.96 -3.29 23.22
C ASN A 162 -9.51 -3.77 23.36
N LEU A 163 -8.73 -3.80 22.26
CA LEU A 163 -7.33 -4.16 22.35
C LEU A 163 -6.58 -3.18 23.25
N PRO A 164 -5.71 -3.69 24.15
CA PRO A 164 -4.85 -2.81 24.93
C PRO A 164 -4.00 -1.98 23.99
N LYS A 165 -3.85 -0.69 24.28
CA LYS A 165 -2.92 0.19 23.56
C LYS A 165 -1.49 -0.32 23.79
N ILE A 166 -1.04 -1.26 22.99
CA ILE A 166 0.33 -1.73 23.04
C ILE A 166 1.19 -0.60 22.50
N LYS A 167 1.99 0.04 23.36
CA LYS A 167 3.06 0.91 22.87
C LYS A 167 3.96 0.05 21.99
N LYS A 168 4.02 0.38 20.71
CA LYS A 168 4.98 -0.29 19.82
C LYS A 168 6.35 -0.22 20.49
N PRO A 169 7.06 -1.34 20.67
CA PRO A 169 8.40 -1.28 21.24
C PRO A 169 9.23 -0.33 20.36
N LYS A 170 9.97 0.60 20.99
CA LYS A 170 10.97 1.37 20.25
C LYS A 170 11.97 0.37 19.71
N ILE A 171 11.89 0.12 18.41
CA ILE A 171 12.90 -0.68 17.72
C ILE A 171 14.17 0.15 17.70
N PRO A 172 15.27 -0.31 18.29
CA PRO A 172 16.53 0.42 18.23
C PRO A 172 16.97 0.58 16.78
N GLU A 173 17.52 1.75 16.47
CA GLU A 173 18.09 1.97 15.15
C GLU A 173 19.26 1.01 14.89
N PHE A 174 19.50 0.72 13.63
CA PHE A 174 20.68 -0.04 13.24
C PHE A 174 21.95 0.75 13.63
N PRO A 175 23.07 0.07 13.90
CA PRO A 175 24.37 0.73 14.03
C PRO A 175 24.64 1.66 12.84
N GLU A 176 25.29 2.80 13.07
CA GLU A 176 25.52 3.86 12.08
C GLU A 176 26.14 3.32 10.78
N ILE A 177 27.14 2.44 10.88
CA ILE A 177 27.78 1.81 9.71
C ILE A 177 26.78 1.01 8.83
N VAL A 178 25.77 0.38 9.45
CA VAL A 178 24.74 -0.38 8.73
C VAL A 178 23.76 0.58 8.07
N ASN A 179 23.35 1.62 8.81
CA ASN A 179 22.49 2.66 8.27
C ASN A 179 23.14 3.33 7.05
N ASP A 180 24.42 3.67 7.13
CA ASP A 180 25.15 4.29 6.03
C ASP A 180 25.22 3.38 4.79
N SER A 181 25.45 2.08 5.00
CA SER A 181 25.44 1.08 3.92
C SER A 181 24.06 0.93 3.24
N PHE A 182 22.97 1.14 3.98
CA PHE A 182 21.62 1.08 3.41
C PHE A 182 21.17 2.40 2.77
N LYS A 183 21.78 3.51 3.14
CA LYS A 183 21.45 4.85 2.63
C LYS A 183 21.69 5.02 1.12
N GLU A 184 22.62 4.29 0.52
CA GLU A 184 22.95 4.41 -0.91
C GLU A 184 21.80 4.07 -1.87
N LYS A 185 20.85 3.24 -1.44
CA LYS A 185 19.72 2.81 -2.28
C LYS A 185 18.59 3.83 -2.44
N PHE A 186 18.60 4.94 -1.69
CA PHE A 186 17.47 5.88 -1.62
C PHE A 186 17.65 7.18 -2.43
N ASN A 187 18.45 7.17 -3.49
CA ASN A 187 18.67 8.39 -4.28
C ASN A 187 17.53 8.77 -5.23
N LYS A 188 16.53 7.91 -5.40
CA LYS A 188 15.37 8.13 -6.28
C LYS A 188 14.17 8.61 -5.47
N LEU A 189 13.54 9.67 -5.93
CA LEU A 189 12.33 10.24 -5.35
C LEU A 189 11.16 10.10 -6.33
N TRP A 190 9.96 10.04 -5.77
CA TRP A 190 8.70 10.17 -6.48
C TRP A 190 7.97 11.40 -5.93
N VAL A 191 7.14 12.04 -6.74
CA VAL A 191 6.27 13.13 -6.28
C VAL A 191 5.46 12.71 -5.05
N ASN A 192 4.98 11.48 -5.05
CA ASN A 192 4.25 10.90 -3.91
C ASN A 192 5.11 10.65 -2.64
N ASN A 193 6.41 10.87 -2.67
CA ASN A 193 7.23 10.86 -1.44
C ASN A 193 7.14 12.18 -0.66
N PHE A 194 6.53 13.23 -1.25
CA PHE A 194 6.37 14.54 -0.64
C PHE A 194 4.99 14.69 -0.03
N PRO A 195 4.86 15.42 1.08
CA PRO A 195 3.54 15.81 1.58
C PRO A 195 2.84 16.73 0.58
N TRP A 196 1.52 16.60 0.48
CA TRP A 196 0.66 17.40 -0.41
C TRP A 196 -0.05 18.52 0.33
N CYS A 197 -0.02 18.49 1.68
CA CYS A 197 -0.53 19.53 2.55
C CYS A 197 0.62 20.25 3.25
N ASN A 198 0.40 21.52 3.60
CA ASN A 198 1.22 22.10 4.66
C ASN A 198 0.77 21.54 6.03
N VAL A 199 1.67 21.61 7.00
CA VAL A 199 1.52 21.01 8.34
C VAL A 199 0.27 21.54 9.05
N GLU A 200 0.04 22.85 9.01
CA GLU A 200 -1.10 23.49 9.68
C GLU A 200 -2.44 23.01 9.07
N TYR A 201 -2.52 22.93 7.74
CA TYR A 201 -3.70 22.43 7.07
C TYR A 201 -3.99 20.98 7.42
N LEU A 202 -2.97 20.13 7.42
CA LEU A 202 -3.10 18.72 7.75
C LEU A 202 -3.61 18.53 9.19
N ILE A 203 -3.02 19.21 10.17
CA ILE A 203 -3.41 19.12 11.59
C ILE A 203 -4.85 19.59 11.78
N ASN A 204 -5.23 20.72 11.18
CA ASN A 204 -6.55 21.30 11.36
C ASN A 204 -7.68 20.53 10.68
N ASN A 205 -7.37 19.76 9.64
CA ASN A 205 -8.34 19.06 8.80
C ASN A 205 -8.17 17.54 8.75
N SER A 206 -7.42 16.96 9.67
CA SER A 206 -7.07 15.52 9.69
C SER A 206 -8.25 14.55 9.73
N ASP A 207 -9.45 15.02 10.05
CA ASP A 207 -10.71 14.29 10.06
C ASP A 207 -11.45 14.30 8.71
N LYS A 208 -11.01 15.13 7.76
CA LYS A 208 -11.61 15.21 6.43
C LYS A 208 -11.14 14.09 5.52
N LYS A 209 -12.04 13.66 4.63
CA LYS A 209 -11.76 12.64 3.60
C LYS A 209 -11.35 13.29 2.28
N GLU A 210 -10.36 14.16 2.32
CA GLU A 210 -9.75 14.78 1.13
C GLU A 210 -8.52 13.96 0.72
N ASP A 211 -8.30 13.77 -0.58
CA ASP A 211 -7.25 12.90 -1.11
C ASP A 211 -5.85 13.30 -0.63
N ASN A 212 -5.57 14.59 -0.54
CA ASN A 212 -4.32 15.14 -0.04
C ASN A 212 -4.10 14.85 1.44
N ILE A 213 -5.14 14.90 2.27
CA ILE A 213 -5.07 14.58 3.71
C ILE A 213 -4.87 13.08 3.90
N ILE A 214 -5.64 12.26 3.17
CA ILE A 214 -5.53 10.81 3.21
C ILE A 214 -4.12 10.39 2.79
N HIS A 215 -3.61 10.98 1.70
CA HIS A 215 -2.25 10.74 1.23
C HIS A 215 -1.21 11.02 2.32
N ASP A 216 -1.27 12.18 2.96
CA ASP A 216 -0.25 12.59 3.92
C ASP A 216 -0.34 11.80 5.23
N LEU A 217 -1.55 11.49 5.72
CA LEU A 217 -1.72 10.62 6.87
C LEU A 217 -1.19 9.20 6.59
N ASP A 218 -1.39 8.67 5.38
CA ASP A 218 -0.84 7.38 4.96
C ASP A 218 0.69 7.46 4.79
N LEU A 219 1.20 8.52 4.17
CA LEU A 219 2.63 8.73 3.95
C LEU A 219 3.41 8.68 5.27
N PHE A 220 2.86 9.28 6.33
CA PHE A 220 3.48 9.31 7.65
C PHE A 220 3.00 8.21 8.60
N GLY A 221 2.07 7.34 8.16
CA GLY A 221 1.54 6.24 8.98
C GLY A 221 0.64 6.69 10.13
N LEU A 222 -0.09 7.80 9.96
CA LEU A 222 -0.84 8.51 11.01
C LEU A 222 -2.36 8.35 10.94
N THR A 223 -2.87 7.43 10.13
CA THR A 223 -4.31 7.25 9.82
C THR A 223 -5.22 6.97 11.03
N ASN A 224 -4.66 6.58 12.18
CA ASN A 224 -5.42 6.24 13.38
C ASN A 224 -4.98 7.03 14.63
N ILE A 225 -4.38 8.20 14.45
CA ILE A 225 -3.84 9.01 15.55
C ILE A 225 -4.89 10.03 16.00
N LYS A 226 -4.95 10.26 17.30
CA LYS A 226 -5.80 11.31 17.85
C LYS A 226 -5.26 12.68 17.45
N LYS A 227 -6.16 13.62 17.20
CA LYS A 227 -5.82 14.98 16.77
C LYS A 227 -4.84 15.67 17.73
N ASP A 228 -4.99 15.45 19.03
CA ASP A 228 -4.14 16.06 20.06
C ASP A 228 -2.68 15.53 20.04
N ASP A 229 -2.47 14.32 19.53
CA ASP A 229 -1.15 13.70 19.42
C ASP A 229 -0.55 13.87 18.01
N LEU A 230 -1.34 14.36 17.03
CA LEU A 230 -1.01 14.33 15.61
C LEU A 230 0.24 15.17 15.30
N GLU A 231 0.37 16.36 15.86
CA GLU A 231 1.52 17.25 15.59
C GLU A 231 2.83 16.61 16.03
N LYS A 232 2.82 16.01 17.21
CA LYS A 232 4.02 15.33 17.76
C LYS A 232 4.42 14.13 16.92
N GLU A 233 3.45 13.27 16.62
CA GLU A 233 3.67 12.06 15.84
C GLU A 233 4.06 12.38 14.38
N LEU A 234 3.49 13.44 13.80
CA LEU A 234 3.85 13.94 12.48
C LEU A 234 5.32 14.37 12.44
N LYS A 235 5.76 15.12 13.44
CA LYS A 235 7.18 15.55 13.56
C LYS A 235 8.11 14.33 13.66
N GLU A 236 7.79 13.36 14.51
CA GLU A 236 8.61 12.16 14.67
C GLU A 236 8.64 11.33 13.36
N SER A 237 7.50 11.16 12.70
CA SER A 237 7.40 10.42 11.44
C SER A 237 8.11 11.15 10.29
N PHE A 238 8.02 12.48 10.23
CA PHE A 238 8.72 13.28 9.22
C PHE A 238 10.24 13.12 9.33
N LEU A 239 10.81 13.19 10.54
CA LEU A 239 12.26 12.99 10.75
C LEU A 239 12.74 11.59 10.33
N GLN A 240 11.84 10.61 10.28
CA GLN A 240 12.14 9.25 9.81
C GLN A 240 11.77 9.04 8.33
N SER A 241 11.15 10.05 7.69
CA SER A 241 10.68 9.94 6.33
C SER A 241 11.81 9.82 5.32
N LYS A 242 11.50 9.20 4.17
CA LYS A 242 12.43 9.08 3.04
C LYS A 242 12.90 10.44 2.55
N ILE A 243 11.97 11.40 2.45
CA ILE A 243 12.29 12.74 1.93
C ILE A 243 13.23 13.51 2.87
N PHE A 244 12.99 13.45 4.19
CA PHE A 244 13.87 14.10 5.16
C PHE A 244 15.28 13.51 5.12
N ASN A 245 15.40 12.18 5.14
CA ASN A 245 16.69 11.50 5.07
C ASN A 245 17.41 11.77 3.74
N TRP A 246 16.69 11.89 2.64
CA TRP A 246 17.24 12.27 1.34
C TRP A 246 17.75 13.71 1.36
N LEU A 247 16.97 14.64 1.92
CA LEU A 247 17.35 16.06 2.02
C LEU A 247 18.61 16.25 2.86
N ILE A 248 18.68 15.63 4.06
CA ILE A 248 19.85 15.70 4.92
C ILE A 248 21.13 15.26 4.19
N ARG A 249 21.06 14.16 3.42
CA ARG A 249 22.22 13.69 2.63
C ARG A 249 22.65 14.67 1.55
N LYS A 250 21.68 15.29 0.88
CA LYS A 250 22.01 16.31 -0.13
C LYS A 250 22.65 17.52 0.50
N LEU A 251 22.17 17.90 1.70
CA LEU A 251 22.74 18.99 2.47
C LEU A 251 24.19 18.68 2.95
N GLU A 252 24.39 17.45 3.45
CA GLU A 252 25.72 16.99 3.90
C GLU A 252 26.75 16.89 2.74
N ALA A 253 26.28 16.67 1.52
CA ALA A 253 27.11 16.58 0.32
C ALA A 253 27.53 17.96 -0.24
N GLU A 254 26.91 19.06 0.20
CA GLU A 254 27.30 20.42 -0.20
C GLU A 254 28.39 20.94 0.74
N ASP A 255 29.39 21.59 0.19
CA ASP A 255 30.62 22.01 0.92
C ASP A 255 30.32 22.87 2.16
N ASN A 256 29.35 23.76 2.09
CA ASN A 256 28.95 24.64 3.19
C ASN A 256 27.79 24.09 4.03
N LYS A 257 27.29 22.89 3.77
CA LYS A 257 26.08 22.32 4.35
C LYS A 257 24.86 23.26 4.24
N GLU A 258 24.80 24.01 3.13
CA GLU A 258 23.73 24.93 2.81
C GLU A 258 23.24 24.68 1.39
N ILE A 259 21.92 24.68 1.20
CA ILE A 259 21.29 24.55 -0.12
C ILE A 259 20.32 25.71 -0.30
N TYR A 260 20.60 26.58 -1.26
CA TYR A 260 19.69 27.66 -1.63
C TYR A 260 18.46 27.13 -2.38
N PHE A 261 17.33 27.79 -2.26
CA PHE A 261 16.03 27.37 -2.82
C PHE A 261 16.12 26.94 -4.30
N GLY A 262 16.76 27.72 -5.15
CA GLY A 262 16.89 27.38 -6.58
C GLY A 262 17.75 26.12 -6.83
N ARG A 263 18.78 25.90 -6.03
CA ARG A 263 19.61 24.70 -6.06
C ARG A 263 18.82 23.48 -5.58
N LEU A 264 18.04 23.64 -4.51
CA LEU A 264 17.19 22.60 -3.97
C LEU A 264 16.14 22.16 -4.99
N SER A 265 15.48 23.11 -5.70
CA SER A 265 14.54 22.80 -6.79
C SER A 265 15.19 21.94 -7.88
N SER A 266 16.43 22.27 -8.28
CA SER A 266 17.14 21.48 -9.27
C SER A 266 17.44 20.07 -8.77
N ILE A 267 17.97 19.94 -7.54
CA ILE A 267 18.33 18.65 -6.94
C ILE A 267 17.09 17.75 -6.79
N ILE A 268 15.96 18.31 -6.34
CA ILE A 268 14.68 17.58 -6.25
C ILE A 268 14.26 17.11 -7.63
N HIS A 269 14.17 18.03 -8.60
CA HIS A 269 13.76 17.69 -9.96
C HIS A 269 14.64 16.59 -10.56
N ASP A 270 15.97 16.66 -10.37
CA ASP A 270 16.90 15.68 -10.90
C ASP A 270 16.73 14.30 -10.21
N GLY A 271 16.36 14.31 -8.92
CA GLY A 271 16.11 13.10 -8.14
C GLY A 271 14.77 12.42 -8.41
N LEU A 272 13.79 13.12 -9.01
CA LEU A 272 12.49 12.56 -9.35
C LEU A 272 12.58 11.56 -10.50
N VAL A 273 11.86 10.44 -10.34
CA VAL A 273 11.82 9.35 -11.33
C VAL A 273 10.42 9.12 -11.91
N ASP A 274 9.50 10.01 -11.64
CA ASP A 274 8.14 9.99 -12.21
C ASP A 274 8.19 10.07 -13.74
N ASP A 275 7.24 9.40 -14.42
CA ASP A 275 7.06 9.47 -15.86
C ASP A 275 5.55 9.67 -16.16
N PRO A 276 5.14 10.81 -16.73
CA PRO A 276 6.00 11.94 -17.09
C PRO A 276 6.58 12.66 -15.87
N LYS A 277 7.82 13.12 -16.01
CA LYS A 277 8.47 13.91 -14.97
C LYS A 277 7.79 15.29 -14.85
N PRO A 278 7.46 15.78 -13.63
CA PRO A 278 6.85 17.08 -13.46
C PRO A 278 7.74 18.21 -13.95
N TYR A 279 7.16 19.32 -14.39
CA TYR A 279 7.92 20.50 -14.76
C TYR A 279 8.64 21.10 -13.55
N ARG A 280 9.79 21.76 -13.78
CA ARG A 280 10.57 22.41 -12.71
C ARG A 280 9.78 23.42 -11.89
N GLN A 281 8.82 24.12 -12.51
CA GLN A 281 7.95 25.04 -11.81
C GLN A 281 7.02 24.35 -10.80
N ASP A 282 6.59 23.11 -11.09
CA ASP A 282 5.70 22.34 -10.24
C ASP A 282 6.45 21.75 -9.04
N VAL A 283 7.75 21.47 -9.21
CA VAL A 283 8.63 21.03 -8.11
C VAL A 283 8.76 22.09 -7.01
N LYS A 284 8.60 23.38 -7.35
CA LYS A 284 8.62 24.45 -6.33
C LYS A 284 7.48 24.34 -5.33
N LEU A 285 6.35 23.74 -5.72
CA LEU A 285 5.22 23.48 -4.82
C LEU A 285 5.54 22.38 -3.81
N LEU A 286 6.43 21.46 -4.16
CA LEU A 286 6.86 20.37 -3.26
C LEU A 286 7.86 20.83 -2.19
N GLN A 287 8.38 22.06 -2.31
CA GLN A 287 9.34 22.65 -1.40
C GLN A 287 8.70 23.55 -0.34
N ALA A 288 7.48 24.02 -0.62
CA ALA A 288 6.75 24.94 0.25
C ALA A 288 6.03 24.24 1.39
#